data_7f2ab43a5f26c41ad48f686ba98e2334
#
_entry.id   7f2ab43a5f26c41ad48f686ba98e2334
#
_cell.length_a   1.000
_cell.length_b   1.000
_cell.length_c   1.000
_cell.angle_alpha   90.00
_cell.angle_beta   90.00
_cell.angle_gamma   90.00
#
_symmetry.space_group_name_H-M   'P 1'
#
loop_
_entity.id
_entity.type
_entity.pdbx_description
1 polymer ?
#
loop_
_entity_poly.entity_id
_entity_poly.type
_entity_poly.pdbx_seq_one_letter_code
_entity_poly.pdbx_strand_id
1 'polypeptide(L)'
;GKPYIKLDAVHFEALRASKAENYKLIYNEAAKAAHLSDTVRPMMQEMYGQLLDDLRENHTTSPIFTHHIAYVTRSYYPRVKPYADCDPNQIVVDYIASMTDDYFIDLHHYLFPNSPYKVVYKGYFDGREAPAHV
;
A
#
# COMPACT_ATOMS: atom_id res chain seq x y z
N GLY A 1 -39.72 2.27 -12.65
CA GLY A 1 -38.56 2.47 -11.78
C GLY A 1 -37.31 2.76 -12.59
N LYS A 2 -36.34 3.49 -12.02
CA LYS A 2 -35.05 3.70 -12.67
C LYS A 2 -34.09 2.53 -12.31
N PRO A 3 -33.24 2.06 -13.22
CA PRO A 3 -32.41 0.88 -13.01
C PRO A 3 -31.16 1.17 -12.16
N TYR A 4 -31.30 1.90 -11.05
CA TYR A 4 -30.19 2.18 -10.14
C TYR A 4 -30.67 2.28 -8.69
N ILE A 5 -29.78 1.91 -7.76
CA ILE A 5 -29.97 2.07 -6.34
C ILE A 5 -29.37 3.42 -5.92
N LYS A 6 -30.11 4.23 -5.19
CA LYS A 6 -29.59 5.47 -4.58
C LYS A 6 -30.15 5.65 -3.17
N LEU A 7 -29.41 6.37 -2.36
CA LEU A 7 -29.91 6.86 -1.06
C LEU A 7 -31.00 7.91 -1.28
N ASP A 8 -31.94 8.03 -0.35
CA ASP A 8 -32.82 9.17 -0.28
C ASP A 8 -32.05 10.47 -0.01
N ALA A 9 -32.65 11.61 -0.26
CA ALA A 9 -31.96 12.90 -0.18
C ALA A 9 -31.42 13.21 1.22
N VAL A 10 -32.13 12.84 2.27
CA VAL A 10 -31.74 13.16 3.67
C VAL A 10 -30.47 12.39 4.03
N HIS A 11 -30.45 11.06 3.80
CA HIS A 11 -29.28 10.22 4.12
C HIS A 11 -28.09 10.53 3.19
N PHE A 12 -28.35 10.88 1.94
CA PHE A 12 -27.28 11.30 1.01
C PHE A 12 -26.58 12.56 1.49
N GLU A 13 -27.34 13.61 1.88
CA GLU A 13 -26.76 14.85 2.37
C GLU A 13 -26.05 14.68 3.72
N ALA A 14 -26.58 13.84 4.62
CA ALA A 14 -25.92 13.51 5.88
C ALA A 14 -24.57 12.82 5.63
N LEU A 15 -24.51 11.84 4.73
CA LEU A 15 -23.27 11.15 4.35
C LEU A 15 -22.26 12.11 3.70
N ARG A 16 -22.74 13.00 2.84
CA ARG A 16 -21.91 14.02 2.19
C ARG A 16 -21.33 15.01 3.20
N ALA A 17 -22.12 15.46 4.16
CA ALA A 17 -21.66 16.33 5.24
C ALA A 17 -20.60 15.64 6.11
N SER A 18 -20.85 14.43 6.58
CA SER A 18 -19.86 13.63 7.32
C SER A 18 -18.56 13.43 6.55
N LYS A 19 -18.65 13.12 5.25
CA LYS A 19 -17.45 12.98 4.41
C LYS A 19 -16.66 14.29 4.35
N ALA A 20 -17.33 15.43 4.15
CA ALA A 20 -16.67 16.74 4.09
C ALA A 20 -15.99 17.10 5.43
N GLU A 21 -16.65 16.80 6.56
CA GLU A 21 -16.09 17.00 7.89
C GLU A 21 -14.86 16.10 8.14
N ASN A 22 -14.93 14.84 7.78
CA ASN A 22 -13.80 13.92 7.87
C ASN A 22 -12.60 14.40 7.04
N TYR A 23 -12.83 14.88 5.82
CA TYR A 23 -11.76 15.46 5.01
C TYR A 23 -11.12 16.68 5.70
N LYS A 24 -11.93 17.54 6.29
CA LYS A 24 -11.45 18.74 6.99
C LYS A 24 -10.66 18.40 8.26
N LEU A 25 -11.19 17.48 9.07
CA LEU A 25 -10.64 17.19 10.41
C LEU A 25 -9.51 16.13 10.38
N ILE A 26 -9.54 15.22 9.42
CA ILE A 26 -8.64 14.06 9.41
C ILE A 26 -7.59 14.16 8.29
N TYR A 27 -7.97 14.53 7.08
CA TYR A 27 -7.08 14.43 5.92
C TYR A 27 -6.38 15.74 5.52
N ASN A 28 -6.93 16.90 5.85
CA ASN A 28 -6.39 18.21 5.43
C ASN A 28 -5.49 18.90 6.45
N GLU A 29 -5.02 18.19 7.47
CA GLU A 29 -4.04 18.76 8.39
C GLU A 29 -2.69 18.96 7.70
N ALA A 30 -2.14 20.16 7.77
CA ALA A 30 -0.85 20.52 7.17
C ALA A 30 0.30 19.59 7.63
N ALA A 31 0.28 19.16 8.89
CA ALA A 31 1.26 18.22 9.44
C ALA A 31 1.21 16.85 8.75
N LYS A 32 0.02 16.35 8.41
CA LYS A 32 -0.14 15.07 7.67
C LYS A 32 0.29 15.21 6.21
N ALA A 33 -0.03 16.33 5.57
CA ALA A 33 0.42 16.61 4.21
C ALA A 33 1.95 16.70 4.13
N ALA A 34 2.60 17.34 5.09
CA ALA A 34 4.05 17.40 5.20
C ALA A 34 4.66 16.00 5.42
N HIS A 35 4.09 15.20 6.34
CA HIS A 35 4.55 13.83 6.56
C HIS A 35 4.46 12.96 5.30
N LEU A 36 3.36 13.04 4.57
CA LEU A 36 3.21 12.34 3.30
C LEU A 36 4.23 12.79 2.26
N SER A 37 4.47 14.13 2.15
CA SER A 37 5.43 14.69 1.20
C SER A 37 6.88 14.34 1.55
N ASP A 38 7.24 14.48 2.81
CA ASP A 38 8.64 14.49 3.25
C ASP A 38 9.13 13.11 3.71
N THR A 39 8.22 12.17 3.92
CA THR A 39 8.54 10.82 4.38
C THR A 39 8.00 9.75 3.44
N VAL A 40 6.69 9.66 3.27
CA VAL A 40 6.09 8.54 2.53
C VAL A 40 6.41 8.59 1.04
N ARG A 41 6.41 9.78 0.44
CA ARG A 41 6.76 9.92 -1.00
C ARG A 41 8.20 9.49 -1.29
N PRO A 42 9.24 9.94 -0.55
CA PRO A 42 10.59 9.41 -0.73
C PRO A 42 10.68 7.90 -0.51
N MET A 43 10.01 7.33 0.50
CA MET A 43 9.98 5.88 0.69
C MET A 43 9.39 5.16 -0.54
N MET A 44 8.30 5.68 -1.11
CA MET A 44 7.75 5.11 -2.35
C MET A 44 8.71 5.21 -3.54
N GLN A 45 9.47 6.30 -3.64
CA GLN A 45 10.46 6.46 -4.71
C GLN A 45 11.62 5.48 -4.56
N GLU A 46 12.14 5.29 -3.34
CA GLU A 46 13.17 4.28 -3.04
C GLU A 46 12.67 2.88 -3.37
N MET A 47 11.48 2.51 -2.88
CA MET A 47 10.86 1.22 -3.16
C MET A 47 10.64 0.98 -4.66
N TYR A 48 10.07 1.96 -5.36
CA TYR A 48 9.81 1.85 -6.78
C TYR A 48 11.11 1.63 -7.58
N GLY A 49 12.15 2.43 -7.30
CA GLY A 49 13.45 2.32 -7.96
C GLY A 49 14.07 0.94 -7.76
N GLN A 50 14.20 0.50 -6.50
CA GLN A 50 14.81 -0.78 -6.17
C GLN A 50 14.06 -1.97 -6.81
N LEU A 51 12.74 -1.99 -6.69
CA LEU A 51 11.94 -3.09 -7.24
C LEU A 51 11.99 -3.12 -8.79
N LEU A 52 12.09 -1.96 -9.43
CA LEU A 52 12.25 -1.86 -10.88
C LEU A 52 13.62 -2.37 -11.34
N ASP A 53 14.67 -2.03 -10.61
CA ASP A 53 16.02 -2.50 -10.89
C ASP A 53 16.13 -4.00 -10.66
N ASP A 54 15.54 -4.53 -9.57
CA ASP A 54 15.46 -5.97 -9.29
C ASP A 54 14.81 -6.74 -10.45
N LEU A 55 13.73 -6.20 -11.05
CA LEU A 55 13.10 -6.81 -12.23
C LEU A 55 13.99 -6.79 -13.46
N ARG A 56 14.63 -5.64 -13.75
CA ARG A 56 15.50 -5.45 -14.93
C ARG A 56 16.75 -6.31 -14.88
N GLU A 57 17.31 -6.48 -13.69
CA GLU A 57 18.50 -7.27 -13.43
C GLU A 57 18.21 -8.75 -13.13
N ASN A 58 16.92 -9.12 -13.09
CA ASN A 58 16.44 -10.46 -12.81
C ASN A 58 16.92 -11.01 -11.46
N HIS A 59 16.85 -10.19 -10.40
CA HIS A 59 17.17 -10.58 -9.03
C HIS A 59 16.04 -11.46 -8.44
N THR A 60 16.01 -12.73 -8.81
CA THR A 60 14.90 -13.65 -8.54
C THR A 60 14.63 -13.93 -7.05
N THR A 61 15.55 -13.58 -6.16
CA THR A 61 15.38 -13.67 -4.71
C THR A 61 14.70 -12.44 -4.10
N SER A 62 14.54 -11.37 -4.87
CA SER A 62 13.87 -10.15 -4.42
C SER A 62 12.39 -10.41 -4.07
N PRO A 63 11.84 -9.66 -3.10
CA PRO A 63 10.43 -9.74 -2.70
C PRO A 63 9.44 -9.59 -3.85
N ILE A 64 9.75 -8.81 -4.89
CA ILE A 64 8.86 -8.67 -6.05
C ILE A 64 8.68 -9.99 -6.80
N PHE A 65 9.70 -10.84 -6.88
CA PHE A 65 9.60 -12.17 -7.47
C PHE A 65 8.92 -13.16 -6.53
N THR A 66 9.35 -13.19 -5.28
CA THR A 66 8.96 -14.24 -4.31
C THR A 66 7.59 -14.00 -3.70
N HIS A 67 7.21 -12.76 -3.45
CA HIS A 67 5.92 -12.41 -2.82
C HIS A 67 4.85 -12.00 -3.83
N HIS A 68 5.22 -11.35 -4.94
CA HIS A 68 4.24 -10.83 -5.90
C HIS A 68 4.11 -11.68 -7.17
N ILE A 69 5.15 -11.79 -7.98
CA ILE A 69 5.08 -12.54 -9.25
C ILE A 69 4.72 -13.99 -9.01
N ALA A 70 5.34 -14.65 -8.02
CA ALA A 70 5.04 -16.03 -7.67
C ALA A 70 3.59 -16.20 -7.23
N TYR A 71 3.03 -15.26 -6.46
CA TYR A 71 1.63 -15.28 -6.05
C TYR A 71 0.68 -15.09 -7.23
N VAL A 72 0.90 -14.05 -8.05
CA VAL A 72 0.03 -13.74 -9.19
C VAL A 72 0.07 -14.85 -10.24
N THR A 73 1.23 -15.47 -10.45
CA THR A 73 1.38 -16.59 -11.39
C THR A 73 0.59 -17.85 -10.94
N ARG A 74 0.48 -18.07 -9.62
CA ARG A 74 -0.33 -19.16 -9.05
C ARG A 74 -1.83 -18.87 -9.05
N SER A 75 -2.21 -17.60 -9.14
CA SER A 75 -3.61 -17.20 -9.13
C SER A 75 -4.32 -17.67 -10.40
N TYR A 76 -5.51 -18.26 -10.25
CA TYR A 76 -6.27 -18.89 -11.32
C TYR A 76 -6.98 -17.88 -12.25
N TYR A 77 -6.26 -16.86 -12.70
CA TYR A 77 -6.79 -15.93 -13.69
C TYR A 77 -6.19 -16.25 -15.07
N PRO A 78 -7.03 -16.65 -16.07
CA PRO A 78 -6.55 -16.85 -17.42
C PRO A 78 -5.98 -15.53 -17.96
N ARG A 79 -4.71 -15.53 -18.32
CA ARG A 79 -4.02 -14.38 -18.92
C ARG A 79 -3.66 -14.73 -20.36
N VAL A 80 -3.68 -13.70 -21.22
CA VAL A 80 -3.27 -13.84 -22.61
C VAL A 80 -1.77 -14.13 -22.72
N LYS A 81 -0.98 -13.64 -21.75
CA LYS A 81 0.47 -13.87 -21.62
C LYS A 81 0.85 -14.07 -20.16
N PRO A 82 2.01 -14.71 -19.86
CA PRO A 82 2.53 -14.78 -18.51
C PRO A 82 2.64 -13.40 -17.86
N TYR A 83 2.32 -13.29 -16.57
CA TYR A 83 2.39 -12.01 -15.87
C TYR A 83 3.81 -11.45 -15.80
N ALA A 84 4.81 -12.30 -15.68
CA ALA A 84 6.22 -11.91 -15.68
C ALA A 84 6.67 -11.23 -17.00
N ASP A 85 5.92 -11.43 -18.10
CA ASP A 85 6.20 -10.78 -19.41
C ASP A 85 5.49 -9.42 -19.56
N CYS A 86 4.81 -8.94 -18.52
CA CYS A 86 4.23 -7.59 -18.51
C CYS A 86 5.34 -6.52 -18.42
N ASP A 87 4.97 -5.27 -18.69
CA ASP A 87 5.88 -4.15 -18.53
C ASP A 87 6.40 -4.09 -17.07
N PRO A 88 7.70 -4.01 -16.82
CA PRO A 88 8.26 -3.97 -15.47
C PRO A 88 7.67 -2.84 -14.61
N ASN A 89 7.41 -1.67 -15.18
CA ASN A 89 6.79 -0.57 -14.42
C ASN A 89 5.38 -0.95 -13.95
N GLN A 90 4.61 -1.66 -14.80
CA GLN A 90 3.28 -2.13 -14.43
C GLN A 90 3.36 -3.14 -13.28
N ILE A 91 4.30 -4.07 -13.33
CA ILE A 91 4.50 -5.08 -12.27
C ILE A 91 4.84 -4.39 -10.93
N VAL A 92 5.74 -3.39 -10.95
CA VAL A 92 6.10 -2.64 -9.73
C VAL A 92 4.90 -1.88 -9.17
N VAL A 93 4.14 -1.19 -10.04
CA VAL A 93 2.94 -0.46 -9.61
C VAL A 93 1.90 -1.41 -9.02
N ASP A 94 1.62 -2.53 -9.67
CA ASP A 94 0.70 -3.55 -9.17
C ASP A 94 1.14 -4.09 -7.80
N TYR A 95 2.43 -4.34 -7.63
CA TYR A 95 2.96 -4.83 -6.35
C TYR A 95 2.79 -3.80 -5.25
N ILE A 96 3.23 -2.56 -5.44
CA ILE A 96 3.10 -1.50 -4.43
C ILE A 96 1.63 -1.25 -4.11
N ALA A 97 0.76 -1.20 -5.12
CA ALA A 97 -0.67 -1.00 -4.92
C ALA A 97 -1.38 -2.16 -4.18
N SER A 98 -0.80 -3.35 -4.17
CA SER A 98 -1.33 -4.52 -3.47
C SER A 98 -0.90 -4.62 -2.00
N MET A 99 0.02 -3.76 -1.55
CA MET A 99 0.54 -3.79 -0.18
C MET A 99 -0.46 -3.19 0.80
N THR A 100 -0.48 -3.73 2.02
CA THR A 100 -1.01 -3.01 3.17
C THR A 100 0.01 -1.98 3.64
N ASP A 101 -0.43 -0.98 4.40
CA ASP A 101 0.47 0.06 4.94
C ASP A 101 1.59 -0.57 5.79
N ASP A 102 1.24 -1.52 6.66
CA ASP A 102 2.22 -2.20 7.53
C ASP A 102 3.26 -2.98 6.70
N TYR A 103 2.80 -3.73 5.69
CA TYR A 103 3.71 -4.48 4.82
C TYR A 103 4.64 -3.55 4.04
N PHE A 104 4.15 -2.42 3.53
CA PHE A 104 4.97 -1.43 2.85
C PHE A 104 6.06 -0.86 3.75
N ILE A 105 5.72 -0.53 5.00
CA ILE A 105 6.67 0.00 5.98
C ILE A 105 7.73 -1.04 6.32
N ASP A 106 7.33 -2.28 6.60
CA ASP A 106 8.24 -3.37 6.93
C ASP A 106 9.17 -3.71 5.77
N LEU A 107 8.64 -3.78 4.54
CA LEU A 107 9.44 -4.04 3.36
C LEU A 107 10.43 -2.90 3.09
N HIS A 108 10.01 -1.64 3.26
CA HIS A 108 10.93 -0.52 3.12
C HIS A 108 12.07 -0.58 4.14
N HIS A 109 11.76 -0.87 5.41
CA HIS A 109 12.79 -1.02 6.45
C HIS A 109 13.75 -2.16 6.16
N TYR A 110 13.24 -3.26 5.59
CA TYR A 110 14.04 -4.41 5.19
C TYR A 110 15.00 -4.09 4.04
N LEU A 111 14.52 -3.42 3.00
CA LEU A 111 15.32 -3.08 1.83
C LEU A 111 16.27 -1.87 2.08
N PHE A 112 15.84 -0.92 2.92
CA PHE A 112 16.55 0.33 3.18
C PHE A 112 16.79 0.57 4.68
N PRO A 113 17.57 -0.29 5.37
CA PRO A 113 17.77 -0.18 6.83
C PRO A 113 18.42 1.15 7.24
N ASN A 114 19.15 1.79 6.35
CA ASN A 114 19.86 3.05 6.59
C ASN A 114 19.16 4.27 5.99
N SER A 115 17.97 4.12 5.40
CA SER A 115 17.21 5.27 4.86
C SER A 115 16.88 6.27 5.98
N PRO A 116 16.96 7.57 5.71
CA PRO A 116 16.51 8.60 6.65
C PRO A 116 14.97 8.66 6.71
N TYR A 117 14.27 8.08 5.74
CA TYR A 117 12.82 8.11 5.66
C TYR A 117 12.24 6.92 6.40
N LYS A 118 11.61 7.19 7.55
CA LYS A 118 11.03 6.13 8.39
C LYS A 118 9.66 6.54 8.90
N VAL A 119 8.72 5.62 8.82
CA VAL A 119 7.44 5.71 9.51
C VAL A 119 7.53 4.81 10.73
N VAL A 120 7.35 5.41 11.91
CA VAL A 120 7.24 4.66 13.16
C VAL A 120 5.76 4.53 13.47
N TYR A 121 5.26 3.31 13.49
CA TYR A 121 3.89 3.03 13.88
C TYR A 121 3.85 2.18 15.15
N LYS A 122 2.77 2.35 15.91
CA LYS A 122 2.51 1.54 17.08
C LYS A 122 1.62 0.37 16.70
N GLY A 123 2.16 -0.83 16.79
CA GLY A 123 1.40 -2.06 16.54
C GLY A 123 0.24 -2.23 17.53
N TYR A 124 -0.76 -3.03 17.15
CA TYR A 124 -1.94 -3.27 17.98
C TYR A 124 -1.61 -3.88 19.36
N PHE A 125 -0.51 -4.58 19.47
CA PHE A 125 -0.08 -5.29 20.68
C PHE A 125 1.12 -4.64 21.37
N ASP A 126 1.66 -3.55 20.84
CA ASP A 126 2.79 -2.84 21.43
C ASP A 126 2.44 -2.34 22.84
N GLY A 127 3.27 -2.71 23.82
CA GLY A 127 3.06 -2.40 25.22
C GLY A 127 1.95 -3.17 25.91
N ARG A 128 1.47 -4.27 25.30
CA ARG A 128 0.54 -5.22 25.93
C ARG A 128 1.29 -6.49 26.30
N GLU A 129 1.11 -6.94 27.53
CA GLU A 129 1.56 -8.28 27.93
C GLU A 129 0.66 -9.34 27.32
N ALA A 130 1.25 -10.45 26.87
CA ALA A 130 0.47 -11.60 26.43
C ALA A 130 -0.38 -12.11 27.59
N PRO A 131 -1.67 -12.44 27.37
CA PRO A 131 -2.50 -13.02 28.42
C PRO A 131 -1.85 -14.30 28.93
N ALA A 132 -1.74 -14.44 30.25
CA ALA A 132 -1.29 -15.68 30.83
C ALA A 132 -2.22 -16.79 30.34
N HIS A 133 -1.67 -17.76 29.63
CA HIS A 133 -2.45 -18.94 29.22
C HIS A 133 -2.86 -19.70 30.49
N VAL A 134 -4.17 -19.77 30.71
CA VAL A 134 -4.79 -20.61 31.72
C VAL A 134 -4.71 -22.06 31.26
#